data_6552c73111cdfb21bfa6941389946708
#
_entry.id   6552c73111cdfb21bfa6941389946708
#
_cell.length_a   1.000
_cell.length_b   1.000
_cell.length_c   1.000
_cell.angle_alpha   90.00
_cell.angle_beta   90.00
_cell.angle_gamma   90.00
#
_symmetry.space_group_name_H-M   'P 1'
#
loop_
_entity.id
_entity.type
_entity.pdbx_description
1 polymer ?
#
loop_
_entity_poly.entity_id
_entity_poly.type
_entity_poly.pdbx_seq_one_letter_code
_entity_poly.pdbx_strand_id
1 'polypeptide(L)'
;MLQSRQGEVMSLLILVVDDEPDIELLFRQQFRRDLRAGRFVMEFAQSASSALERIADAADVTLILILSDVNMPGMSGLELLPKARRIRPDVPVIMITAYGDEDTTRKALESGAEALLTKPIDFVTLREEIETRIERVV
;
A
#
# COMPACT_ATOMS: atom_id res chain seq x y z
N MET A 1 -20.53 -14.27 19.95
CA MET A 1 -20.59 -13.81 19.49
C MET A 1 -20.38 -13.29 19.30
N LEU A 2 -20.34 -13.63 19.20
CA LEU A 2 -20.27 -13.17 18.56
C LEU A 2 -20.11 -12.69 18.21
N GLN A 3 -19.87 -12.77 17.99
CA GLN A 3 -19.75 -12.32 17.28
C GLN A 3 -19.32 -11.63 16.96
N SER A 4 -19.18 -11.78 17.07
CA SER A 4 -18.88 -11.28 16.54
C SER A 4 -18.27 -10.72 16.70
N ARG A 5 -18.16 -10.93 16.95
CA ARG A 5 -17.67 -10.56 16.76
C ARG A 5 -17.07 -10.11 16.60
N GLN A 6 -17.25 -10.43 16.72
CA GLN A 6 -16.88 -10.15 16.24
C GLN A 6 -16.27 -9.52 15.79
N GLY A 7 -16.64 -9.49 15.84
CA GLY A 7 -16.31 -9.20 15.10
C GLY A 7 -15.66 -8.68 14.72
N GLU A 8 -16.20 -8.96 15.58
CA GLU A 8 -15.35 -8.47 15.04
C GLU A 8 -14.51 -8.86 13.93
N VAL A 9 -14.83 -8.70 13.00
CA VAL A 9 -14.22 -8.95 11.73
C VAL A 9 -13.04 -8.02 11.54
N MET A 10 -11.87 -8.58 11.26
CA MET A 10 -10.70 -7.75 10.98
C MET A 10 -10.87 -7.03 9.65
N SER A 11 -10.68 -5.73 9.67
CA SER A 11 -10.63 -4.94 8.43
C SER A 11 -9.23 -5.04 7.85
N LEU A 12 -9.13 -5.50 6.60
CA LEU A 12 -7.86 -5.55 5.89
C LEU A 12 -7.61 -4.17 5.28
N LEU A 13 -6.48 -3.57 5.59
CA LEU A 13 -6.15 -2.21 5.14
C LEU A 13 -5.03 -2.23 4.13
N ILE A 14 -5.23 -1.50 3.04
CA ILE A 14 -4.19 -1.20 2.05
C ILE A 14 -3.94 0.30 2.14
N LEU A 15 -2.70 0.68 2.39
CA LEU A 15 -2.32 2.10 2.45
C LEU A 15 -1.65 2.49 1.15
N VAL A 16 -2.19 3.51 0.50
CA VAL A 16 -1.67 4.04 -0.76
C VAL A 16 -1.02 5.39 -0.48
N VAL A 17 0.25 5.54 -0.85
CA VAL A 17 1.02 6.75 -0.61
C VAL A 17 1.38 7.38 -1.95
N ASP A 18 0.81 8.54 -2.24
CA ASP A 18 1.04 9.26 -3.49
C ASP A 18 0.65 10.73 -3.25
N ASP A 19 1.46 11.65 -3.74
CA ASP A 19 1.19 13.08 -3.55
C ASP A 19 0.15 13.63 -4.52
N GLU A 20 -0.26 12.86 -5.53
CA GLU A 20 -1.27 13.28 -6.49
C GLU A 20 -2.67 12.97 -5.96
N PRO A 21 -3.52 14.00 -5.73
CA PRO A 21 -4.85 13.76 -5.17
C PRO A 21 -5.77 12.93 -6.07
N ASP A 22 -5.53 12.94 -7.38
CA ASP A 22 -6.34 12.19 -8.34
C ASP A 22 -6.18 10.67 -8.19
N ILE A 23 -5.10 10.23 -7.55
CA ILE A 23 -4.84 8.81 -7.35
C ILE A 23 -5.92 8.16 -6.48
N GLU A 24 -6.37 8.86 -5.44
CA GLU A 24 -7.41 8.33 -4.58
C GLU A 24 -8.68 8.05 -5.38
N LEU A 25 -9.10 9.01 -6.19
CA LEU A 25 -10.31 8.86 -7.00
C LEU A 25 -10.17 7.68 -7.96
N LEU A 26 -9.02 7.57 -8.62
CA LEU A 26 -8.75 6.50 -9.56
C LEU A 26 -8.80 5.12 -8.89
N PHE A 27 -8.12 4.98 -7.76
CA PHE A 27 -8.10 3.70 -7.03
C PHE A 27 -9.48 3.33 -6.52
N ARG A 28 -10.24 4.29 -5.99
CA ARG A 28 -11.59 4.00 -5.50
C ARG A 28 -12.51 3.57 -6.62
N GLN A 29 -12.30 4.10 -7.82
CA GLN A 29 -13.06 3.72 -9.00
C GLN A 29 -12.70 2.30 -9.45
N GLN A 30 -11.40 2.00 -9.53
CA GLN A 30 -10.91 0.71 -10.00
C GLN A 30 -11.24 -0.44 -9.05
N PHE A 31 -11.29 -0.17 -7.75
CA PHE A 31 -11.55 -1.20 -6.74
C PHE A 31 -12.93 -1.04 -6.08
N ARG A 32 -13.85 -0.35 -6.76
CA ARG A 32 -15.15 -0.03 -6.19
C ARG A 32 -15.91 -1.25 -5.68
N ARG A 33 -15.91 -2.33 -6.45
CA ARG A 33 -16.63 -3.55 -6.07
C ARG A 33 -16.04 -4.19 -4.81
N ASP A 34 -14.73 -4.26 -4.75
CA ASP A 34 -14.04 -4.83 -3.59
C ASP A 34 -14.29 -4.01 -2.34
N LEU A 35 -14.24 -2.69 -2.47
CA LEU A 35 -14.46 -1.79 -1.35
C LEU A 35 -15.91 -1.87 -0.85
N ARG A 36 -16.87 -1.93 -1.76
CA ARG A 36 -18.29 -2.08 -1.40
C ARG A 36 -18.57 -3.42 -0.73
N ALA A 37 -17.90 -4.46 -1.19
CA ALA A 37 -18.08 -5.79 -0.61
C ALA A 37 -17.36 -5.96 0.73
N GLY A 38 -16.59 -4.96 1.15
CA GLY A 38 -15.86 -5.02 2.41
C GLY A 38 -14.67 -5.97 2.38
N ARG A 39 -14.15 -6.31 1.21
CA ARG A 39 -13.02 -7.22 1.10
C ARG A 39 -11.76 -6.61 1.70
N PHE A 40 -11.60 -5.31 1.54
CA PHE A 40 -10.52 -4.53 2.14
C PHE A 40 -10.92 -3.06 2.15
N VAL A 41 -10.16 -2.28 2.93
CA VAL A 41 -10.30 -0.83 3.00
C VAL A 41 -9.05 -0.22 2.39
N MET A 42 -9.17 0.89 1.70
CA MET A 42 -8.03 1.65 1.21
C MET A 42 -7.99 3.00 1.89
N GLU A 43 -6.81 3.37 2.37
CA GLU A 43 -6.56 4.71 2.90
C GLU A 43 -5.42 5.33 2.09
N PHE A 44 -5.41 6.66 2.05
CA PHE A 44 -4.52 7.39 1.17
C PHE A 44 -3.73 8.43 1.98
N ALA A 45 -2.42 8.41 1.82
CA ALA A 45 -1.53 9.39 2.42
C ALA A 45 -0.87 10.17 1.28
N GLN A 46 -0.84 11.50 1.38
CA GLN A 46 -0.30 12.34 0.31
C GLN A 46 1.15 12.72 0.53
N SER A 47 1.77 12.20 1.58
CA SER A 47 3.19 12.41 1.85
C SER A 47 3.75 11.21 2.60
N ALA A 48 5.07 11.08 2.55
CA ALA A 48 5.75 10.03 3.31
C ALA A 48 5.58 10.23 4.82
N SER A 49 5.59 11.48 5.27
CA SER A 49 5.42 11.78 6.70
C SER A 49 4.06 11.34 7.21
N SER A 50 2.98 11.67 6.48
CA SER A 50 1.64 11.27 6.90
C SER A 50 1.48 9.74 6.80
N ALA A 51 2.14 9.12 5.83
CA ALA A 51 2.14 7.66 5.72
C ALA A 51 2.77 7.01 6.95
N LEU A 52 3.90 7.53 7.40
CA LEU A 52 4.57 6.98 8.58
C LEU A 52 3.72 7.09 9.84
N GLU A 53 3.03 8.21 10.00
CA GLU A 53 2.10 8.38 11.11
C GLU A 53 0.98 7.35 11.06
N ARG A 54 0.42 7.14 9.88
CA ARG A 54 -0.67 6.18 9.72
C ARG A 54 -0.20 4.75 9.96
N ILE A 55 0.99 4.41 9.50
CA ILE A 55 1.55 3.07 9.71
C ILE A 55 1.74 2.80 11.20
N ALA A 56 2.26 3.79 11.94
CA ALA A 56 2.46 3.67 13.38
C ALA A 56 1.14 3.52 14.13
N ASP A 57 0.06 4.13 13.61
CA ASP A 57 -1.25 4.13 14.26
C ASP A 57 -2.14 2.96 13.82
N ALA A 58 -1.66 2.09 12.95
CA ALA A 58 -2.48 1.02 12.38
C ALA A 58 -2.60 -0.19 13.30
N ALA A 59 -2.86 0.04 14.59
CA ALA A 59 -2.94 -1.03 15.58
C ALA A 59 -4.33 -1.69 15.62
N ASP A 60 -5.35 -0.97 15.17
CA ASP A 60 -6.74 -1.42 15.24
C ASP A 60 -7.25 -2.08 13.96
N VAL A 61 -6.39 -2.17 12.92
CA VAL A 61 -6.72 -2.80 11.65
C VAL A 61 -5.54 -3.65 11.21
N THR A 62 -5.81 -4.58 10.30
CA THR A 62 -4.75 -5.39 9.71
C THR A 62 -4.22 -4.70 8.46
N LEU A 63 -3.04 -4.10 8.57
CA LEU A 63 -2.36 -3.50 7.42
C LEU A 63 -1.68 -4.61 6.63
N ILE A 64 -2.14 -4.85 5.41
CA ILE A 64 -1.68 -5.99 4.60
C ILE A 64 -0.75 -5.59 3.47
N LEU A 65 -0.73 -4.32 3.10
CA LEU A 65 0.06 -3.87 1.95
C LEU A 65 0.21 -2.36 1.99
N ILE A 66 1.41 -1.88 1.66
CA ILE A 66 1.68 -0.47 1.42
C ILE A 66 2.08 -0.32 -0.05
N LEU A 67 1.37 0.56 -0.76
CA LEU A 67 1.68 0.94 -2.14
C LEU A 67 2.21 2.36 -2.09
N SER A 68 3.44 2.60 -2.56
CA SER A 68 4.02 3.93 -2.47
C SER A 68 4.64 4.40 -3.78
N ASP A 69 4.31 5.62 -4.16
CA ASP A 69 5.02 6.30 -5.25
C ASP A 69 6.48 6.51 -4.83
N VAL A 70 7.38 6.40 -5.79
CA VAL A 70 8.81 6.65 -5.56
C VAL A 70 9.07 8.16 -5.46
N ASN A 71 8.49 8.93 -6.38
CA ASN A 71 8.80 10.36 -6.49
C ASN A 71 7.75 11.23 -5.83
N MET A 72 8.09 11.76 -4.66
CA MET A 72 7.23 12.65 -3.90
C MET A 72 8.06 13.81 -3.37
N PRO A 73 7.46 15.02 -3.23
CA PRO A 73 8.18 16.14 -2.62
C PRO A 73 8.56 15.83 -1.18
N GLY A 74 9.69 16.35 -0.75
CA GLY A 74 10.19 16.08 0.59
C GLY A 74 10.80 14.68 0.64
N MET A 75 10.28 13.84 1.53
CA MET A 75 10.77 12.47 1.63
C MET A 75 10.24 11.63 0.46
N SER A 76 11.13 10.99 -0.29
CA SER A 76 10.75 10.13 -1.41
C SER A 76 10.23 8.79 -0.92
N GLY A 77 9.62 8.02 -1.84
CA GLY A 77 9.20 6.66 -1.52
C GLY A 77 10.36 5.74 -1.19
N LEU A 78 11.51 5.94 -1.85
CA LEU A 78 12.70 5.15 -1.54
C LEU A 78 13.24 5.44 -0.14
N GLU A 79 13.06 6.66 0.34
CA GLU A 79 13.44 7.02 1.72
C GLU A 79 12.40 6.53 2.73
N LEU A 80 11.13 6.53 2.34
CA LEU A 80 10.04 6.01 3.18
C LEU A 80 10.20 4.52 3.43
N LEU A 81 10.60 3.77 2.43
CA LEU A 81 10.60 2.31 2.43
C LEU A 81 11.36 1.71 3.65
N PRO A 82 12.61 2.07 3.92
CA PRO A 82 13.29 1.48 5.08
C PRO A 82 12.66 1.90 6.40
N LYS A 83 12.08 3.11 6.46
CA LYS A 83 11.42 3.58 7.68
C LYS A 83 10.12 2.80 7.94
N ALA A 84 9.32 2.57 6.90
CA ALA A 84 8.11 1.79 7.01
C ALA A 84 8.42 0.35 7.42
N ARG A 85 9.46 -0.24 6.84
CA ARG A 85 9.85 -1.60 7.16
C ARG A 85 10.40 -1.73 8.59
N ARG A 86 10.96 -0.67 9.13
CA ARG A 86 11.42 -0.68 10.51
C ARG A 86 10.25 -0.69 11.49
N ILE A 87 9.18 0.06 11.17
CA ILE A 87 7.98 0.11 12.01
C ILE A 87 7.18 -1.19 11.88
N ARG A 88 6.98 -1.66 10.65
CA ARG A 88 6.18 -2.85 10.36
C ARG A 88 6.94 -3.76 9.40
N PRO A 89 7.90 -4.53 9.91
CA PRO A 89 8.67 -5.44 9.06
C PRO A 89 7.85 -6.58 8.46
N ASP A 90 6.65 -6.81 9.01
CA ASP A 90 5.74 -7.85 8.53
C ASP A 90 4.90 -7.40 7.33
N VAL A 91 4.85 -6.10 7.02
CA VAL A 91 3.97 -5.57 5.98
C VAL A 91 4.76 -5.38 4.67
N PRO A 92 4.31 -6.02 3.58
CA PRO A 92 4.97 -5.85 2.28
C PRO A 92 4.76 -4.44 1.72
N VAL A 93 5.78 -3.95 1.02
CA VAL A 93 5.73 -2.66 0.34
C VAL A 93 5.95 -2.89 -1.15
N ILE A 94 5.06 -2.36 -1.97
CA ILE A 94 5.22 -2.33 -3.42
C ILE A 94 5.43 -0.88 -3.83
N MET A 95 6.49 -0.63 -4.59
CA MET A 95 6.78 0.71 -5.09
C MET A 95 6.15 0.92 -6.46
N ILE A 96 5.73 2.14 -6.72
CA ILE A 96 5.14 2.53 -8.01
C ILE A 96 5.92 3.74 -8.50
N THR A 97 6.36 3.72 -9.77
CA THR A 97 7.16 4.81 -10.29
C THR A 97 6.86 5.08 -11.76
N ALA A 98 7.00 6.34 -12.16
CA ALA A 98 6.98 6.72 -13.56
C ALA A 98 8.29 6.33 -14.27
N TYR A 99 9.35 6.07 -13.51
CA TYR A 99 10.68 5.80 -14.03
C TYR A 99 11.14 4.41 -13.57
N GLY A 100 10.82 3.39 -14.38
CA GLY A 100 11.16 2.02 -14.06
C GLY A 100 12.54 1.60 -14.56
N ASP A 101 13.55 2.47 -14.41
CA ASP A 101 14.90 2.13 -14.84
C ASP A 101 15.52 1.09 -13.89
N GLU A 102 16.63 0.49 -14.36
CA GLU A 102 17.29 -0.57 -13.59
C GLU A 102 17.79 -0.10 -12.23
N ASP A 103 18.28 1.13 -12.17
CA ASP A 103 18.83 1.67 -10.92
C ASP A 103 17.76 1.86 -9.87
N THR A 104 16.62 2.46 -10.23
CA THR A 104 15.50 2.65 -9.32
C THR A 104 14.95 1.30 -8.87
N THR A 105 14.78 0.37 -9.81
CA THR A 105 14.29 -0.97 -9.50
C THR A 105 15.22 -1.68 -8.52
N ARG A 106 16.52 -1.64 -8.78
CA ARG A 106 17.50 -2.28 -7.93
C ARG A 106 17.47 -1.70 -6.52
N LYS A 107 17.45 -0.36 -6.41
CA LYS A 107 17.42 0.31 -5.10
C LYS A 107 16.18 -0.06 -4.30
N ALA A 108 15.03 -0.11 -4.97
CA ALA A 108 13.78 -0.46 -4.31
C ALA A 108 13.84 -1.89 -3.77
N LEU A 109 14.26 -2.83 -4.59
CA LEU A 109 14.33 -4.23 -4.17
C LEU A 109 15.38 -4.45 -3.09
N GLU A 110 16.52 -3.80 -3.19
CA GLU A 110 17.57 -3.90 -2.17
C GLU A 110 17.13 -3.32 -0.83
N SER A 111 16.26 -2.31 -0.87
CA SER A 111 15.73 -1.69 0.35
C SER A 111 14.52 -2.43 0.92
N GLY A 112 14.11 -3.52 0.29
CA GLY A 112 13.08 -4.39 0.83
C GLY A 112 11.71 -4.30 0.20
N ALA A 113 11.56 -3.63 -0.95
CA ALA A 113 10.30 -3.66 -1.69
C ALA A 113 10.08 -5.07 -2.24
N GLU A 114 8.85 -5.55 -2.19
CA GLU A 114 8.53 -6.86 -2.75
C GLU A 114 8.38 -6.80 -4.26
N ALA A 115 7.99 -5.64 -4.79
CA ALA A 115 7.84 -5.46 -6.23
C ALA A 115 7.92 -3.98 -6.55
N LEU A 116 8.13 -3.69 -7.82
CA LEU A 116 8.07 -2.33 -8.34
C LEU A 116 7.22 -2.36 -9.60
N LEU A 117 6.21 -1.50 -9.64
CA LEU A 117 5.32 -1.36 -10.78
C LEU A 117 5.57 0.00 -11.43
N THR A 118 5.40 0.07 -12.74
CA THR A 118 5.60 1.33 -13.47
C THR A 118 4.26 1.96 -13.82
N LYS A 119 4.25 3.29 -13.90
CA LYS A 119 3.09 4.04 -14.38
C LYS A 119 3.12 4.09 -15.91
N PRO A 120 1.95 4.06 -16.57
CA PRO A 120 0.62 3.99 -15.99
C PRO A 120 0.35 2.63 -15.36
N ILE A 121 -0.39 2.66 -14.25
CA ILE A 121 -0.64 1.44 -13.48
C ILE A 121 -1.49 0.46 -14.29
N ASP A 122 -0.99 -0.78 -14.39
CA ASP A 122 -1.78 -1.88 -14.92
C ASP A 122 -2.60 -2.45 -13.75
N PHE A 123 -3.88 -2.14 -13.72
CA PHE A 123 -4.72 -2.53 -12.60
C PHE A 123 -5.02 -4.02 -12.55
N VAL A 124 -4.85 -4.74 -13.66
CA VAL A 124 -4.92 -6.22 -13.63
C VAL A 124 -3.74 -6.77 -12.83
N THR A 125 -2.55 -6.31 -13.13
CA THR A 125 -1.34 -6.72 -12.39
C THR A 125 -1.43 -6.31 -10.93
N LEU A 126 -1.86 -5.09 -10.66
CA LEU A 126 -1.99 -4.61 -9.28
C LEU A 126 -3.01 -5.44 -8.50
N ARG A 127 -4.13 -5.79 -9.12
CA ARG A 127 -5.15 -6.63 -8.49
C ARG A 127 -4.56 -7.99 -8.12
N GLU A 128 -3.77 -8.59 -8.99
CA GLU A 128 -3.12 -9.87 -8.71
C GLU A 128 -2.18 -9.77 -7.51
N GLU A 129 -1.43 -8.68 -7.44
CA GLU A 129 -0.53 -8.43 -6.31
C GLU A 129 -1.32 -8.30 -5.01
N ILE A 130 -2.43 -7.58 -5.04
CA ILE A 130 -3.29 -7.42 -3.85
C ILE A 130 -3.87 -8.76 -3.42
N GLU A 131 -4.38 -9.55 -4.37
CA GLU A 131 -4.96 -10.86 -4.06
C GLU A 131 -3.95 -11.79 -3.40
N THR A 132 -2.72 -11.77 -3.87
CA THR A 132 -1.64 -12.56 -3.27
C THR A 132 -1.45 -12.19 -1.79
N ARG A 133 -1.49 -10.90 -1.46
CA ARG A 133 -1.29 -10.45 -0.07
C ARG A 133 -2.49 -10.76 0.81
N ILE A 134 -3.70 -10.69 0.25
CA ILE A 134 -4.90 -11.10 0.98
C ILE A 134 -4.80 -12.58 1.34
N GLU A 135 -4.39 -13.41 0.41
CA GLU A 135 -4.25 -14.86 0.64
C GLU A 135 -3.26 -15.19 1.75
N ARG A 136 -2.26 -14.35 1.97
CA ARG A 136 -1.26 -14.57 3.02
C ARG A 136 -1.82 -14.38 4.43
N VAL A 137 -2.90 -13.62 4.57
CA VAL A 137 -3.43 -13.25 5.88
C VAL A 137 -4.79 -13.88 6.21
N VAL A 138 -5.43 -14.53 5.25
CA VAL A 138 -6.74 -15.17 5.48
C VAL A 138 -6.65 -16.69 5.47
#